data_c756c668a11eb4056f31f4523fb3200c
#
_entry.id   c756c668a11eb4056f31f4523fb3200c
#
_cell.length_a   1.000
_cell.length_b   1.000
_cell.length_c   1.000
_cell.angle_alpha   90.00
_cell.angle_beta   90.00
_cell.angle_gamma   90.00
#
_symmetry.space_group_name_H-M   'P 1'
#
loop_
_entity.id
_entity.type
_entity.pdbx_description
1 polymer ?
#
loop_
_entity_poly.entity_id
_entity_poly.type
_entity_poly.pdbx_seq_one_letter_code
_entity_poly.pdbx_strand_id
1 'polypeptide(L)'
;MGSTSPPSPPHAPTVAGLCRVIEEMAPPGLAEPWDNVGLLLGDPQVRPCWVAVALDADHALGGPAGDAAATTRLPDGRGLLVVHHPVPFRPLSRLVAGDPVAELVLELVRRRVALYAAHTSFDSAPEGLSHVLAQTLGLSPAGLRPLRAASGEGFVKLVVFVPEEHSAKVRAALAEAGAGWIGNYSDTAFAAPGRGYFRAREGASPTVGSAGVLEEVKEERVETILPRHRLRAVISAMLGAHPYEEPAYDVYPLASHPPVTRPALMTGLGRVGELAEPVSFDLFRAEVERRLGLPPGGARVASGVRGGDPGSPGPPVRRVAVCPGAGGDYIEEAARAGAEVYVTGDVTYHQAVLAKRLGLAVIDPGHLATEKAFVPVVAGRLERRLAAQGIPLRVIEVPAPSDGTL
;
A
#
# COMPACT_ATOMS: atom_id res chain seq x y z
N MET A 1 -15.40 -25.29 30.52
CA MET A 1 -16.49 -24.36 30.20
C MET A 1 -16.21 -23.83 28.80
N GLY A 2 -17.03 -24.22 27.82
CA GLY A 2 -16.82 -23.85 26.43
C GLY A 2 -17.11 -22.36 26.22
N SER A 3 -16.05 -21.59 25.91
CA SER A 3 -16.17 -20.21 25.44
C SER A 3 -16.87 -20.24 24.09
N THR A 4 -18.16 -19.89 24.05
CA THR A 4 -18.86 -19.67 22.79
C THR A 4 -18.41 -18.31 22.25
N SER A 5 -17.54 -18.34 21.26
CA SER A 5 -17.19 -17.14 20.50
C SER A 5 -18.47 -16.49 19.96
N PRO A 6 -18.62 -15.16 19.99
CA PRO A 6 -19.77 -14.50 19.40
C PRO A 6 -19.93 -14.88 17.93
N PRO A 7 -21.14 -15.10 17.43
CA PRO A 7 -21.37 -15.41 16.03
C PRO A 7 -20.95 -14.24 15.16
N SER A 8 -20.35 -14.53 14.00
CA SER A 8 -20.05 -13.51 13.00
C SER A 8 -21.36 -12.88 12.50
N PRO A 9 -21.39 -11.57 12.20
CA PRO A 9 -22.55 -10.95 11.58
C PRO A 9 -22.93 -11.70 10.29
N PRO A 10 -24.22 -11.91 10.01
CA PRO A 10 -24.65 -12.72 8.85
C PRO A 10 -24.17 -12.21 7.49
N HIS A 11 -23.76 -10.95 7.40
CA HIS A 11 -23.21 -10.31 6.19
C HIS A 11 -21.73 -9.97 6.30
N ALA A 12 -21.01 -10.45 7.33
CA ALA A 12 -19.56 -10.21 7.42
C ALA A 12 -18.82 -10.86 6.23
N PRO A 13 -17.84 -10.17 5.62
CA PRO A 13 -17.04 -10.75 4.55
C PRO A 13 -16.19 -11.91 5.08
N THR A 14 -15.78 -12.79 4.18
CA THR A 14 -14.76 -13.80 4.49
C THR A 14 -13.39 -13.14 4.66
N VAL A 15 -12.41 -13.87 5.20
CA VAL A 15 -11.01 -13.44 5.23
C VAL A 15 -10.57 -13.04 3.81
N ALA A 16 -10.87 -13.84 2.78
CA ALA A 16 -10.58 -13.48 1.39
C ALA A 16 -11.26 -12.17 0.95
N GLY A 17 -12.48 -11.90 1.43
CA GLY A 17 -13.17 -10.64 1.17
C GLY A 17 -12.44 -9.45 1.77
N LEU A 18 -11.99 -9.57 3.02
CA LEU A 18 -11.20 -8.54 3.70
C LEU A 18 -9.82 -8.34 3.06
N CYS A 19 -9.15 -9.43 2.67
CA CYS A 19 -7.89 -9.34 1.93
C CYS A 19 -8.05 -8.48 0.67
N ARG A 20 -9.14 -8.66 -0.09
CA ARG A 20 -9.41 -7.80 -1.27
C ARG A 20 -9.52 -6.32 -0.92
N VAL A 21 -10.19 -5.98 0.20
CA VAL A 21 -10.29 -4.58 0.66
C VAL A 21 -8.91 -4.02 1.03
N ILE A 22 -8.03 -4.83 1.63
CA ILE A 22 -6.66 -4.44 1.96
C ILE A 22 -5.81 -4.30 0.69
N GLU A 23 -5.95 -5.23 -0.26
CA GLU A 23 -5.23 -5.23 -1.54
C GLU A 23 -5.59 -4.03 -2.44
N GLU A 24 -6.76 -3.43 -2.26
CA GLU A 24 -7.10 -2.15 -2.91
C GLU A 24 -6.26 -0.98 -2.38
N MET A 25 -5.80 -1.06 -1.13
CA MET A 25 -4.96 -0.03 -0.50
C MET A 25 -3.46 -0.34 -0.66
N ALA A 26 -3.12 -1.61 -0.64
CA ALA A 26 -1.75 -2.14 -0.67
C ALA A 26 -1.67 -3.33 -1.63
N PRO A 27 -1.73 -3.13 -2.95
CA PRO A 27 -1.67 -4.22 -3.92
C PRO A 27 -0.40 -5.07 -3.73
N PRO A 28 -0.50 -6.41 -3.56
CA PRO A 28 0.67 -7.26 -3.36
C PRO A 28 1.72 -7.16 -4.47
N GLY A 29 1.29 -6.84 -5.69
CA GLY A 29 2.19 -6.61 -6.83
C GLY A 29 3.11 -5.39 -6.72
N LEU A 30 2.92 -4.54 -5.69
CA LEU A 30 3.81 -3.41 -5.38
C LEU A 30 4.90 -3.77 -4.37
N ALA A 31 4.85 -4.97 -3.81
CA ALA A 31 5.87 -5.43 -2.86
C ALA A 31 7.22 -5.64 -3.54
N GLU A 32 8.28 -5.48 -2.76
CA GLU A 32 9.63 -5.83 -3.21
C GLU A 32 9.72 -7.35 -3.46
N PRO A 33 10.53 -7.81 -4.43
CA PRO A 33 10.59 -9.22 -4.83
C PRO A 33 11.02 -10.20 -3.73
N TRP A 34 11.70 -9.70 -2.69
CA TRP A 34 12.18 -10.49 -1.55
C TRP A 34 11.17 -10.56 -0.40
N ASP A 35 10.07 -9.78 -0.48
CA ASP A 35 9.10 -9.60 0.60
C ASP A 35 8.05 -10.72 0.65
N ASN A 36 7.44 -10.90 1.82
CA ASN A 36 6.41 -11.91 2.06
C ASN A 36 5.10 -11.23 2.50
N VAL A 37 4.30 -10.78 1.54
CA VAL A 37 3.05 -10.06 1.79
C VAL A 37 1.81 -10.86 1.42
N GLY A 38 0.66 -10.41 1.89
CA GLY A 38 -0.63 -11.05 1.64
C GLY A 38 -1.11 -11.90 2.80
N LEU A 39 -2.03 -12.82 2.54
CA LEU A 39 -2.53 -13.76 3.56
C LEU A 39 -1.46 -14.83 3.85
N LEU A 40 -0.82 -14.73 5.01
CA LEU A 40 0.28 -15.62 5.41
C LEU A 40 -0.20 -16.83 6.22
N LEU A 41 -1.34 -16.68 6.92
CA LEU A 41 -1.89 -17.72 7.77
C LEU A 41 -3.42 -17.62 7.80
N GLY A 42 -4.10 -18.75 7.81
CA GLY A 42 -5.55 -18.84 8.03
C GLY A 42 -6.33 -19.38 6.85
N ASP A 43 -7.62 -19.61 7.07
CA ASP A 43 -8.56 -20.10 6.06
C ASP A 43 -9.25 -18.88 5.38
N PRO A 44 -9.09 -18.70 4.05
CA PRO A 44 -9.69 -17.59 3.32
C PRO A 44 -11.23 -17.60 3.33
N GLN A 45 -11.88 -18.73 3.61
CA GLN A 45 -13.34 -18.86 3.61
C GLN A 45 -13.98 -18.55 4.97
N VAL A 46 -13.18 -18.48 6.02
CA VAL A 46 -13.70 -18.14 7.37
C VAL A 46 -14.18 -16.70 7.40
N ARG A 47 -15.29 -16.47 8.13
CA ARG A 47 -15.81 -15.13 8.45
C ARG A 47 -15.27 -14.71 9.82
N PRO A 48 -14.41 -13.70 9.91
CA PRO A 48 -13.91 -13.21 11.18
C PRO A 48 -14.98 -12.40 11.93
N CYS A 49 -14.84 -12.38 13.26
CA CYS A 49 -15.70 -11.57 14.14
C CYS A 49 -15.14 -10.16 14.35
N TRP A 50 -13.86 -9.98 14.07
CA TRP A 50 -13.12 -8.72 14.20
C TRP A 50 -11.91 -8.68 13.27
N VAL A 51 -11.43 -7.46 12.99
CA VAL A 51 -10.14 -7.20 12.34
C VAL A 51 -9.29 -6.37 13.29
N ALA A 52 -8.04 -6.73 13.49
CA ALA A 52 -7.09 -5.92 14.23
C ALA A 52 -5.96 -5.46 13.31
N VAL A 53 -5.42 -4.29 13.56
CA VAL A 53 -4.27 -3.73 12.85
C VAL A 53 -3.16 -3.49 13.85
N ALA A 54 -1.97 -4.03 13.59
CA ALA A 54 -0.78 -3.89 14.41
C ALA A 54 0.45 -3.62 13.54
N LEU A 55 1.54 -3.16 14.13
CA LEU A 55 2.82 -3.11 13.44
C LEU A 55 3.42 -4.52 13.39
N ASP A 56 3.46 -5.19 14.53
CA ASP A 56 4.03 -6.53 14.75
C ASP A 56 3.00 -7.49 15.34
N ALA A 57 3.07 -8.77 14.95
CA ALA A 57 2.11 -9.78 15.39
C ALA A 57 2.32 -10.23 16.85
N ASP A 58 3.57 -10.28 17.33
CA ASP A 58 3.90 -10.62 18.70
C ASP A 58 3.39 -9.59 19.70
N HIS A 59 3.54 -8.32 19.38
CA HIS A 59 2.98 -7.23 20.19
C HIS A 59 1.46 -7.31 20.27
N ALA A 60 0.77 -7.66 19.18
CA ALA A 60 -0.68 -7.85 19.15
C ALA A 60 -1.15 -9.02 20.02
N LEU A 61 -0.31 -10.02 20.26
CA LEU A 61 -0.61 -11.16 21.13
C LEU A 61 -0.24 -10.94 22.60
N GLY A 62 0.33 -9.78 22.94
CA GLY A 62 0.69 -9.40 24.30
C GLY A 62 2.17 -9.53 24.61
N GLY A 63 3.03 -9.64 23.60
CA GLY A 63 4.49 -9.72 23.72
C GLY A 63 5.01 -10.95 24.48
N PRO A 64 6.33 -11.04 24.76
CA PRO A 64 6.87 -12.02 25.68
C PRO A 64 6.23 -11.85 27.06
N ALA A 65 5.93 -12.95 27.74
CA ALA A 65 5.21 -12.98 29.01
C ALA A 65 5.80 -11.98 30.02
N GLY A 66 5.12 -10.86 30.25
CA GLY A 66 5.53 -9.83 31.20
C GLY A 66 5.39 -8.39 30.72
N ASP A 67 5.10 -8.15 29.46
CA ASP A 67 4.94 -6.79 28.97
C ASP A 67 3.58 -6.19 29.41
N ALA A 68 3.61 -5.50 30.56
CA ALA A 68 2.45 -4.81 31.14
C ALA A 68 1.97 -3.61 30.27
N ALA A 69 2.74 -3.23 29.26
CA ALA A 69 2.43 -2.14 28.33
C ALA A 69 1.51 -2.54 27.19
N ALA A 70 1.28 -3.84 26.94
CA ALA A 70 0.29 -4.31 25.95
C ALA A 70 -1.13 -4.04 26.46
N THR A 71 -1.60 -2.81 26.24
CA THR A 71 -2.93 -2.35 26.70
C THR A 71 -4.09 -2.92 25.90
N THR A 72 -3.83 -3.45 24.73
CA THR A 72 -4.87 -3.97 23.83
C THR A 72 -4.66 -5.47 23.61
N ARG A 73 -5.52 -6.29 24.20
CA ARG A 73 -5.57 -7.73 23.93
C ARG A 73 -6.54 -7.99 22.77
N LEU A 74 -6.10 -8.85 21.83
CA LEU A 74 -7.00 -9.32 20.79
C LEU A 74 -8.20 -10.03 21.44
N PRO A 75 -9.43 -9.78 20.95
CA PRO A 75 -10.62 -10.47 21.46
C PRO A 75 -10.56 -11.98 21.22
N ASP A 76 -11.30 -12.72 22.02
CA ASP A 76 -11.53 -14.14 21.74
C ASP A 76 -12.29 -14.33 20.43
N GLY A 77 -12.11 -15.48 19.81
CA GLY A 77 -12.82 -15.86 18.60
C GLY A 77 -11.98 -15.68 17.34
N ARG A 78 -12.62 -16.00 16.22
CA ARG A 78 -11.98 -15.93 14.91
C ARG A 78 -11.75 -14.49 14.50
N GLY A 79 -10.51 -14.13 14.16
CA GLY A 79 -10.14 -12.78 13.76
C GLY A 79 -9.24 -12.76 12.53
N LEU A 80 -9.05 -11.55 11.99
CA LEU A 80 -8.01 -11.24 11.03
C LEU A 80 -7.08 -10.22 11.68
N LEU A 81 -5.81 -10.56 11.80
CA LEU A 81 -4.75 -9.63 12.19
C LEU A 81 -4.04 -9.13 10.93
N VAL A 82 -4.07 -7.84 10.73
CA VAL A 82 -3.35 -7.15 9.67
C VAL A 82 -2.10 -6.53 10.28
N VAL A 83 -0.93 -6.93 9.78
CA VAL A 83 0.35 -6.43 10.28
C VAL A 83 1.13 -5.71 9.19
N HIS A 84 2.06 -4.86 9.62
CA HIS A 84 3.07 -4.32 8.73
C HIS A 84 4.15 -5.37 8.48
N HIS A 85 4.83 -5.81 9.51
CA HIS A 85 5.92 -6.78 9.40
C HIS A 85 5.42 -8.21 9.23
N PRO A 86 5.82 -8.92 8.15
CA PRO A 86 5.38 -10.29 7.90
C PRO A 86 6.00 -11.30 8.88
N VAL A 87 5.17 -12.20 9.38
CA VAL A 87 5.61 -13.35 10.17
C VAL A 87 4.96 -14.63 9.63
N PRO A 88 5.75 -15.62 9.20
CA PRO A 88 7.20 -15.60 9.11
C PRO A 88 7.70 -14.73 7.93
N PHE A 89 8.82 -14.03 8.13
CA PHE A 89 9.44 -13.26 7.04
C PHE A 89 10.04 -14.18 5.96
N ARG A 90 10.58 -15.34 6.39
CA ARG A 90 11.10 -16.40 5.50
C ARG A 90 10.29 -17.68 5.70
N PRO A 91 10.15 -18.53 4.67
CA PRO A 91 9.45 -19.79 4.79
C PRO A 91 9.99 -20.64 5.95
N LEU A 92 9.10 -21.17 6.78
CA LEU A 92 9.46 -22.08 7.86
C LEU A 92 9.51 -23.51 7.34
N SER A 93 10.60 -24.21 7.63
CA SER A 93 10.74 -25.65 7.33
C SER A 93 10.14 -26.54 8.41
N ARG A 94 9.91 -26.01 9.61
CA ARG A 94 9.37 -26.74 10.77
C ARG A 94 8.68 -25.79 11.74
N LEU A 95 7.69 -26.32 12.47
CA LEU A 95 7.02 -25.63 13.59
C LEU A 95 7.30 -26.44 14.86
N VAL A 96 8.26 -26.00 15.64
CA VAL A 96 8.71 -26.69 16.86
C VAL A 96 8.68 -25.74 18.04
N ALA A 97 8.19 -26.21 19.19
CA ALA A 97 8.19 -25.42 20.42
C ALA A 97 9.62 -25.00 20.80
N GLY A 98 9.77 -23.80 21.33
CA GLY A 98 11.05 -23.18 21.67
C GLY A 98 11.66 -22.34 20.53
N ASP A 99 11.12 -22.38 19.31
CA ASP A 99 11.43 -21.43 18.26
C ASP A 99 10.44 -20.25 18.35
N PRO A 100 10.90 -19.02 18.60
CA PRO A 100 10.00 -17.88 18.84
C PRO A 100 9.02 -17.62 17.69
N VAL A 101 9.47 -17.75 16.44
CA VAL A 101 8.61 -17.52 15.26
C VAL A 101 7.58 -18.65 15.13
N ALA A 102 8.00 -19.90 15.36
CA ALA A 102 7.09 -21.04 15.33
C ALA A 102 6.05 -20.96 16.45
N GLU A 103 6.42 -20.54 17.65
CA GLU A 103 5.49 -20.34 18.78
C GLU A 103 4.46 -19.28 18.48
N LEU A 104 4.86 -18.14 17.88
CA LEU A 104 3.96 -17.08 17.46
C LEU A 104 2.94 -17.60 16.43
N VAL A 105 3.39 -18.32 15.41
CA VAL A 105 2.51 -18.93 14.40
C VAL A 105 1.55 -19.94 15.05
N LEU A 106 2.05 -20.81 15.93
CA LEU A 106 1.23 -21.78 16.64
C LEU A 106 0.18 -21.11 17.54
N GLU A 107 0.51 -19.98 18.17
CA GLU A 107 -0.43 -19.23 18.99
C GLU A 107 -1.55 -18.60 18.16
N LEU A 108 -1.23 -18.00 17.00
CA LEU A 108 -2.22 -17.51 16.07
C LEU A 108 -3.17 -18.63 15.61
N VAL A 109 -2.63 -19.82 15.30
CA VAL A 109 -3.43 -21.00 14.95
C VAL A 109 -4.35 -21.42 16.08
N ARG A 110 -3.85 -21.51 17.33
CA ARG A 110 -4.67 -21.88 18.51
C ARG A 110 -5.80 -20.90 18.74
N ARG A 111 -5.54 -19.60 18.55
CA ARG A 111 -6.56 -18.53 18.66
C ARG A 111 -7.47 -18.42 17.44
N ARG A 112 -7.22 -19.18 16.39
CA ARG A 112 -7.96 -19.09 15.11
C ARG A 112 -7.92 -17.70 14.50
N VAL A 113 -6.77 -17.05 14.56
CA VAL A 113 -6.50 -15.73 13.99
C VAL A 113 -5.80 -15.92 12.66
N ALA A 114 -6.40 -15.40 11.59
CA ALA A 114 -5.75 -15.28 10.29
C ALA A 114 -4.77 -14.11 10.32
N LEU A 115 -3.66 -14.20 9.58
CA LEU A 115 -2.62 -13.18 9.51
C LEU A 115 -2.44 -12.70 8.07
N TYR A 116 -2.55 -11.39 7.89
CA TYR A 116 -2.27 -10.72 6.63
C TYR A 116 -1.15 -9.68 6.83
N ALA A 117 -0.13 -9.70 5.96
CA ALA A 117 0.94 -8.71 5.98
C ALA A 117 0.81 -7.71 4.84
N ALA A 118 0.89 -6.41 5.17
CA ALA A 118 0.90 -5.30 4.23
C ALA A 118 2.19 -4.47 4.45
N HIS A 119 3.33 -5.05 4.10
CA HIS A 119 4.67 -4.51 4.33
C HIS A 119 5.08 -3.56 3.19
N THR A 120 6.09 -3.91 2.39
CA THR A 120 6.56 -3.03 1.31
C THR A 120 5.50 -2.76 0.23
N SER A 121 4.46 -3.58 0.13
CA SER A 121 3.29 -3.31 -0.70
C SER A 121 2.53 -2.05 -0.26
N PHE A 122 2.40 -1.84 1.07
CA PHE A 122 1.79 -0.61 1.59
C PHE A 122 2.76 0.57 1.55
N ASP A 123 4.06 0.34 1.80
CA ASP A 123 5.08 1.41 1.68
C ASP A 123 5.12 1.99 0.27
N SER A 124 4.99 1.12 -0.74
CA SER A 124 5.05 1.47 -2.15
C SER A 124 3.75 2.01 -2.72
N ALA A 125 2.63 1.83 -2.02
CA ALA A 125 1.33 2.30 -2.51
C ALA A 125 1.30 3.83 -2.68
N PRO A 126 0.49 4.37 -3.60
CA PRO A 126 0.41 5.82 -3.85
C PRO A 126 0.19 6.65 -2.60
N GLU A 127 -0.76 6.23 -1.77
CA GLU A 127 -1.07 6.85 -0.48
C GLU A 127 -0.56 6.01 0.70
N GLY A 128 0.42 5.16 0.47
CA GLY A 128 0.98 4.25 1.46
C GLY A 128 1.86 4.94 2.50
N LEU A 129 2.58 4.16 3.28
CA LEU A 129 3.31 4.67 4.45
C LEU A 129 4.41 5.68 4.07
N SER A 130 5.11 5.48 2.94
CA SER A 130 6.06 6.47 2.43
C SER A 130 5.42 7.83 2.13
N HIS A 131 4.19 7.83 1.61
CA HIS A 131 3.43 9.05 1.36
C HIS A 131 2.97 9.71 2.66
N VAL A 132 2.46 8.91 3.60
CA VAL A 132 2.06 9.37 4.94
C VAL A 132 3.23 10.01 5.68
N LEU A 133 4.41 9.39 5.66
CA LEU A 133 5.61 9.94 6.28
C LEU A 133 6.00 11.27 5.65
N ALA A 134 6.00 11.38 4.32
CA ALA A 134 6.31 12.61 3.61
C ALA A 134 5.34 13.74 3.99
N GLN A 135 4.03 13.47 4.04
CA GLN A 135 3.03 14.44 4.47
C GLN A 135 3.20 14.83 5.95
N THR A 136 3.47 13.84 6.81
CA THR A 136 3.73 14.06 8.23
C THR A 136 4.91 15.02 8.41
N LEU A 137 5.95 14.89 7.61
CA LEU A 137 7.12 15.76 7.67
C LEU A 137 6.95 17.09 6.92
N GLY A 138 5.79 17.35 6.33
CA GLY A 138 5.43 18.63 5.70
C GLY A 138 5.93 18.83 4.28
N LEU A 139 6.24 17.74 3.58
CA LEU A 139 6.55 17.82 2.16
C LEU A 139 5.28 18.19 1.38
N SER A 140 5.43 19.10 0.42
CA SER A 140 4.33 19.52 -0.44
C SER A 140 3.81 18.36 -1.28
N PRO A 141 2.49 18.13 -1.34
CA PRO A 141 1.90 17.14 -2.23
C PRO A 141 2.22 17.39 -3.71
N ALA A 142 2.38 18.66 -4.08
CA ALA A 142 2.76 19.04 -5.44
C ALA A 142 4.24 18.68 -5.69
N GLY A 143 4.47 17.86 -6.70
CA GLY A 143 5.82 17.39 -7.04
C GLY A 143 6.36 16.24 -6.19
N LEU A 144 5.58 15.74 -5.21
CA LEU A 144 5.94 14.54 -4.46
C LEU A 144 6.00 13.34 -5.40
N ARG A 145 7.13 12.61 -5.41
CA ARG A 145 7.33 11.45 -6.27
C ARG A 145 8.02 10.32 -5.51
N PRO A 146 7.86 9.06 -5.96
CA PRO A 146 8.62 7.94 -5.38
C PRO A 146 10.12 8.20 -5.44
N LEU A 147 10.81 7.79 -4.40
CA LEU A 147 12.27 7.79 -4.38
C LEU A 147 12.81 6.70 -5.31
N ARG A 148 12.17 5.53 -5.26
CA ARG A 148 12.41 4.40 -6.16
C ARG A 148 11.07 3.85 -6.64
N ALA A 149 10.89 3.74 -7.96
CA ALA A 149 9.69 3.14 -8.54
C ALA A 149 9.53 1.68 -8.10
N ALA A 150 8.28 1.23 -7.90
CA ALA A 150 8.00 -0.14 -7.48
C ALA A 150 8.52 -1.17 -8.50
N SER A 151 9.11 -2.26 -8.00
CA SER A 151 9.48 -3.41 -8.80
C SER A 151 8.21 -4.05 -9.36
N GLY A 152 8.07 -4.12 -10.67
CA GLY A 152 6.84 -4.62 -11.30
C GLY A 152 5.76 -3.56 -11.58
N GLU A 153 6.05 -2.29 -11.28
CA GLU A 153 5.25 -1.20 -11.82
C GLU A 153 5.36 -1.23 -13.35
N GLY A 154 4.24 -1.26 -14.01
CA GLY A 154 4.15 -1.20 -15.45
C GLY A 154 2.78 -0.65 -15.83
N PHE A 155 2.69 -0.22 -17.06
CA PHE A 155 1.42 0.14 -17.65
C PHE A 155 0.91 -0.99 -18.51
N VAL A 156 -0.39 -1.09 -18.57
CA VAL A 156 -1.09 -1.97 -19.51
C VAL A 156 -2.01 -1.14 -20.37
N LYS A 157 -2.24 -1.64 -21.58
CA LYS A 157 -3.33 -1.19 -22.43
C LYS A 157 -4.50 -2.13 -22.20
N LEU A 158 -5.64 -1.57 -21.82
CA LEU A 158 -6.91 -2.28 -21.81
C LEU A 158 -7.65 -1.95 -23.10
N VAL A 159 -8.12 -2.98 -23.76
CA VAL A 159 -8.98 -2.91 -24.95
C VAL A 159 -10.31 -3.54 -24.58
N VAL A 160 -11.43 -2.92 -24.87
CA VAL A 160 -12.77 -3.48 -24.69
C VAL A 160 -13.60 -3.23 -25.94
N PHE A 161 -14.43 -4.19 -26.31
CA PHE A 161 -15.34 -4.11 -27.42
C PHE A 161 -16.75 -3.90 -26.87
N VAL A 162 -17.36 -2.76 -27.21
CA VAL A 162 -18.60 -2.30 -26.59
C VAL A 162 -19.59 -1.79 -27.63
N PRO A 163 -20.90 -2.12 -27.53
CA PRO A 163 -21.90 -1.55 -28.42
C PRO A 163 -21.82 -0.02 -28.44
N GLU A 164 -21.90 0.58 -29.62
CA GLU A 164 -21.67 2.01 -29.87
C GLU A 164 -22.46 2.90 -28.90
N GLU A 165 -23.71 2.53 -28.62
CA GLU A 165 -24.61 3.27 -27.71
C GLU A 165 -24.19 3.22 -26.22
N HIS A 166 -23.34 2.26 -25.82
CA HIS A 166 -22.85 2.10 -24.46
C HIS A 166 -21.40 2.57 -24.27
N SER A 167 -20.71 2.96 -25.34
CA SER A 167 -19.29 3.32 -25.33
C SER A 167 -18.98 4.48 -24.37
N ALA A 168 -19.81 5.52 -24.37
CA ALA A 168 -19.61 6.67 -23.49
C ALA A 168 -19.67 6.29 -22.01
N LYS A 169 -20.62 5.41 -21.62
CA LYS A 169 -20.79 4.92 -20.24
C LYS A 169 -19.58 4.09 -19.80
N VAL A 170 -19.12 3.18 -20.67
CA VAL A 170 -17.96 2.33 -20.36
C VAL A 170 -16.69 3.18 -20.24
N ARG A 171 -16.45 4.13 -21.14
CA ARG A 171 -15.30 5.05 -21.07
C ARG A 171 -15.30 5.88 -19.78
N ALA A 172 -16.45 6.38 -19.34
CA ALA A 172 -16.57 7.10 -18.07
C ALA A 172 -16.19 6.20 -16.89
N ALA A 173 -16.71 4.97 -16.84
CA ALA A 173 -16.39 4.03 -15.78
C ALA A 173 -14.89 3.65 -15.73
N LEU A 174 -14.25 3.49 -16.90
CA LEU A 174 -12.81 3.25 -16.99
C LEU A 174 -12.01 4.44 -16.41
N ALA A 175 -12.39 5.67 -16.78
CA ALA A 175 -11.71 6.89 -16.32
C ALA A 175 -11.88 7.12 -14.81
N GLU A 176 -13.10 6.96 -14.28
CA GLU A 176 -13.39 7.05 -12.84
C GLU A 176 -12.58 6.02 -12.02
N ALA A 177 -12.39 4.82 -12.57
CA ALA A 177 -11.56 3.79 -11.93
C ALA A 177 -10.06 4.06 -12.04
N GLY A 178 -9.63 5.12 -12.75
CA GLY A 178 -8.24 5.58 -12.81
C GLY A 178 -7.48 5.20 -14.08
N ALA A 179 -8.16 4.79 -15.14
CA ALA A 179 -7.55 4.64 -16.46
C ALA A 179 -7.42 5.98 -17.19
N GLY A 180 -6.62 6.02 -18.26
CA GLY A 180 -6.56 7.15 -19.20
C GLY A 180 -5.79 8.37 -18.71
N TRP A 181 -4.73 8.18 -17.90
CA TRP A 181 -3.85 9.28 -17.50
C TRP A 181 -2.58 9.30 -18.34
N ILE A 182 -2.35 10.42 -19.06
CA ILE A 182 -1.13 10.68 -19.84
C ILE A 182 -0.64 12.09 -19.49
N GLY A 183 0.44 12.19 -18.75
CA GLY A 183 0.92 13.49 -18.26
C GLY A 183 -0.18 14.22 -17.48
N ASN A 184 -0.54 15.42 -17.89
CA ASN A 184 -1.59 16.25 -17.27
C ASN A 184 -2.98 16.05 -17.92
N TYR A 185 -3.15 15.03 -18.75
CA TYR A 185 -4.43 14.72 -19.39
C TYR A 185 -5.07 13.51 -18.72
N SER A 186 -6.35 13.63 -18.37
CA SER A 186 -7.22 12.54 -17.89
C SER A 186 -8.16 12.06 -18.99
N ASP A 187 -8.83 10.94 -18.73
CA ASP A 187 -9.90 10.38 -19.55
C ASP A 187 -9.47 10.08 -20.99
N THR A 188 -8.16 9.90 -21.19
CA THR A 188 -7.62 9.60 -22.52
C THR A 188 -7.99 8.18 -22.94
N ALA A 189 -8.67 8.08 -24.06
CA ALA A 189 -9.03 6.83 -24.69
C ALA A 189 -9.03 7.01 -26.20
N PHE A 190 -8.87 5.92 -26.93
CA PHE A 190 -9.07 5.87 -28.36
C PHE A 190 -10.25 4.93 -28.65
N ALA A 191 -11.19 5.35 -29.47
CA ALA A 191 -12.32 4.55 -29.90
C ALA A 191 -12.33 4.44 -31.41
N ALA A 192 -12.50 3.23 -31.93
CA ALA A 192 -12.61 2.94 -33.34
C ALA A 192 -13.86 2.10 -33.61
N PRO A 193 -14.71 2.48 -34.57
CA PRO A 193 -15.89 1.70 -34.94
C PRO A 193 -15.49 0.37 -35.59
N GLY A 194 -16.28 -0.65 -35.33
CA GLY A 194 -16.07 -1.98 -35.86
C GLY A 194 -17.36 -2.83 -35.86
N ARG A 195 -17.21 -4.11 -36.10
CA ARG A 195 -18.30 -5.08 -36.04
C ARG A 195 -17.86 -6.27 -35.21
N GLY A 196 -18.59 -6.54 -34.12
CA GLY A 196 -18.44 -7.75 -33.33
C GLY A 196 -19.31 -8.88 -33.89
N TYR A 197 -18.81 -10.11 -33.81
CA TYR A 197 -19.53 -11.32 -34.21
C TYR A 197 -19.52 -12.30 -33.05
N PHE A 198 -20.71 -12.80 -32.68
CA PHE A 198 -20.80 -13.81 -31.64
C PHE A 198 -22.00 -14.75 -31.89
N ARG A 199 -21.97 -15.91 -31.25
CA ARG A 199 -23.08 -16.85 -31.24
C ARG A 199 -23.33 -17.29 -29.80
N ALA A 200 -24.43 -16.85 -29.22
CA ALA A 200 -24.85 -17.29 -27.90
C ALA A 200 -25.12 -18.80 -27.88
N ARG A 201 -24.69 -19.48 -26.84
CA ARG A 201 -24.93 -20.90 -26.63
C ARG A 201 -26.10 -21.11 -25.69
N GLU A 202 -26.56 -22.36 -25.56
CA GLU A 202 -27.57 -22.73 -24.57
C GLU A 202 -27.10 -22.36 -23.16
N GLY A 203 -27.95 -21.68 -22.41
CA GLY A 203 -27.65 -21.17 -21.06
C GLY A 203 -27.16 -19.72 -21.01
N ALA A 204 -26.81 -19.11 -22.15
CA ALA A 204 -26.49 -17.68 -22.20
C ALA A 204 -27.75 -16.82 -22.24
N SER A 205 -27.65 -15.59 -21.68
CA SER A 205 -28.68 -14.56 -21.71
C SER A 205 -28.18 -13.33 -22.51
N PRO A 206 -28.13 -13.41 -23.83
CA PRO A 206 -27.55 -12.35 -24.65
C PRO A 206 -28.37 -11.08 -24.59
N THR A 207 -27.71 -9.92 -24.48
CA THR A 207 -28.35 -8.59 -24.57
C THR A 207 -28.91 -8.31 -25.96
N VAL A 208 -28.29 -8.90 -26.99
CA VAL A 208 -28.69 -8.75 -28.40
C VAL A 208 -28.75 -10.12 -29.04
N GLY A 209 -29.80 -10.39 -29.85
CA GLY A 209 -29.95 -11.60 -30.63
C GLY A 209 -30.51 -12.79 -29.84
N SER A 210 -30.30 -14.02 -30.39
CA SER A 210 -30.87 -15.25 -29.87
C SER A 210 -29.86 -16.38 -29.82
N ALA A 211 -30.04 -17.32 -28.89
CA ALA A 211 -29.18 -18.51 -28.80
C ALA A 211 -29.17 -19.29 -30.11
N GLY A 212 -27.96 -19.75 -30.54
CA GLY A 212 -27.75 -20.54 -31.75
C GLY A 212 -27.60 -19.73 -33.05
N VAL A 213 -27.93 -18.43 -33.06
CA VAL A 213 -27.79 -17.53 -34.22
C VAL A 213 -26.44 -16.84 -34.19
N LEU A 214 -25.81 -16.67 -35.36
CA LEU A 214 -24.62 -15.83 -35.49
C LEU A 214 -25.09 -14.39 -35.62
N GLU A 215 -24.78 -13.58 -34.64
CA GLU A 215 -25.14 -12.16 -34.57
C GLU A 215 -23.97 -11.30 -35.06
N GLU A 216 -24.30 -10.17 -35.69
CA GLU A 216 -23.39 -9.09 -36.04
C GLU A 216 -23.85 -7.81 -35.32
N VAL A 217 -22.97 -7.21 -34.52
CA VAL A 217 -23.27 -5.99 -33.75
C VAL A 217 -22.28 -4.90 -34.12
N LYS A 218 -22.79 -3.64 -34.24
CA LYS A 218 -21.91 -2.48 -34.32
C LYS A 218 -21.30 -2.21 -32.96
N GLU A 219 -19.99 -2.23 -32.89
CA GLU A 219 -19.22 -2.05 -31.68
C GLU A 219 -18.12 -1.01 -31.90
N GLU A 220 -17.77 -0.33 -30.82
CA GLU A 220 -16.52 0.42 -30.75
C GLU A 220 -15.45 -0.41 -30.04
N ARG A 221 -14.27 -0.44 -30.63
CA ARG A 221 -13.06 -0.87 -29.96
C ARG A 221 -12.50 0.28 -29.17
N VAL A 222 -12.67 0.27 -27.84
CA VAL A 222 -12.19 1.30 -26.92
C VAL A 222 -10.86 0.84 -26.34
N GLU A 223 -9.83 1.69 -26.45
CA GLU A 223 -8.49 1.46 -25.89
C GLU A 223 -8.13 2.54 -24.91
N THR A 224 -7.57 2.18 -23.77
CA THR A 224 -7.01 3.10 -22.79
C THR A 224 -5.78 2.50 -22.13
N ILE A 225 -4.97 3.33 -21.45
CA ILE A 225 -3.83 2.87 -20.66
C ILE A 225 -4.11 3.06 -19.18
N LEU A 226 -3.51 2.19 -18.37
CA LEU A 226 -3.62 2.31 -16.92
C LEU A 226 -2.40 1.67 -16.22
N PRO A 227 -2.06 2.14 -14.99
CA PRO A 227 -1.07 1.46 -14.17
C PRO A 227 -1.52 0.03 -13.86
N ARG A 228 -0.61 -0.94 -13.93
CA ARG A 228 -0.92 -2.36 -13.71
C ARG A 228 -1.61 -2.63 -12.38
N HIS A 229 -1.22 -1.93 -11.31
CA HIS A 229 -1.84 -2.09 -9.98
C HIS A 229 -3.32 -1.69 -9.95
N ARG A 230 -3.79 -0.88 -10.91
CA ARG A 230 -5.21 -0.49 -11.05
C ARG A 230 -6.03 -1.47 -11.88
N LEU A 231 -5.40 -2.43 -12.55
CA LEU A 231 -6.06 -3.30 -13.55
C LEU A 231 -7.32 -3.98 -13.00
N ARG A 232 -7.26 -4.52 -11.79
CA ARG A 232 -8.41 -5.21 -11.19
C ARG A 232 -9.59 -4.28 -10.95
N ALA A 233 -9.34 -3.10 -10.40
CA ALA A 233 -10.38 -2.10 -10.14
C ALA A 233 -11.02 -1.59 -11.44
N VAL A 234 -10.18 -1.33 -12.45
CA VAL A 234 -10.63 -0.85 -13.76
C VAL A 234 -11.44 -1.91 -14.50
N ILE A 235 -11.01 -3.19 -14.49
CA ILE A 235 -11.79 -4.28 -15.07
C ILE A 235 -13.13 -4.44 -14.34
N SER A 236 -13.15 -4.38 -13.01
CA SER A 236 -14.40 -4.48 -12.24
C SER A 236 -15.39 -3.36 -12.60
N ALA A 237 -14.91 -2.12 -12.73
CA ALA A 237 -15.73 -0.98 -13.14
C ALA A 237 -16.24 -1.13 -14.59
N MET A 238 -15.39 -1.60 -15.48
CA MET A 238 -15.75 -1.90 -16.88
C MET A 238 -16.87 -2.93 -16.94
N LEU A 239 -16.72 -4.07 -16.24
CA LEU A 239 -17.71 -5.14 -16.22
C LEU A 239 -19.06 -4.66 -15.66
N GLY A 240 -19.05 -3.83 -14.62
CA GLY A 240 -20.26 -3.22 -14.05
C GLY A 240 -20.96 -2.21 -14.95
N ALA A 241 -20.25 -1.59 -15.88
CA ALA A 241 -20.79 -0.61 -16.82
C ALA A 241 -21.20 -1.21 -18.17
N HIS A 242 -20.61 -2.37 -18.53
CA HIS A 242 -20.81 -3.04 -19.80
C HIS A 242 -22.20 -3.68 -19.88
N PRO A 243 -22.91 -3.60 -21.04
CA PRO A 243 -24.25 -4.19 -21.19
C PRO A 243 -24.24 -5.72 -21.33
N TYR A 244 -23.11 -6.33 -21.73
CA TYR A 244 -23.02 -7.78 -21.91
C TYR A 244 -22.72 -8.49 -20.60
N GLU A 245 -23.25 -9.69 -20.42
CA GLU A 245 -22.91 -10.55 -19.28
C GLU A 245 -21.45 -11.02 -19.32
N GLU A 246 -20.92 -11.25 -20.52
CA GLU A 246 -19.52 -11.66 -20.76
C GLU A 246 -18.91 -10.78 -21.89
N PRO A 247 -18.39 -9.58 -21.56
CA PRO A 247 -17.79 -8.72 -22.56
C PRO A 247 -16.40 -9.23 -22.97
N ALA A 248 -16.08 -9.07 -24.27
CA ALA A 248 -14.73 -9.31 -24.77
C ALA A 248 -13.81 -8.14 -24.43
N TYR A 249 -12.65 -8.43 -23.86
CA TYR A 249 -11.61 -7.44 -23.59
C TYR A 249 -10.21 -8.08 -23.59
N ASP A 250 -9.20 -7.28 -23.88
CA ASP A 250 -7.80 -7.68 -23.92
C ASP A 250 -6.94 -6.78 -23.01
N VAL A 251 -5.87 -7.34 -22.44
CA VAL A 251 -4.90 -6.61 -21.65
C VAL A 251 -3.50 -6.84 -22.20
N TYR A 252 -2.85 -5.76 -22.68
CA TYR A 252 -1.51 -5.81 -23.24
C TYR A 252 -0.51 -5.11 -22.32
N PRO A 253 0.55 -5.79 -21.84
CA PRO A 253 1.67 -5.13 -21.18
C PRO A 253 2.32 -4.11 -22.11
N LEU A 254 2.63 -2.91 -21.62
CA LEU A 254 3.35 -1.90 -22.37
C LEU A 254 4.84 -1.96 -22.04
N ALA A 255 5.70 -2.02 -23.06
CA ALA A 255 7.16 -1.96 -22.90
C ALA A 255 7.64 -0.57 -22.43
N SER A 256 6.87 0.49 -22.75
CA SER A 256 7.08 1.86 -22.29
C SER A 256 5.75 2.59 -22.20
N HIS A 257 5.69 3.63 -21.41
CA HIS A 257 4.49 4.45 -21.25
C HIS A 257 4.85 5.93 -21.11
N PRO A 258 3.90 6.85 -21.38
CA PRO A 258 4.08 8.27 -21.10
C PRO A 258 4.33 8.54 -19.62
N PRO A 259 5.01 9.64 -19.26
CA PRO A 259 5.22 10.02 -17.87
C PRO A 259 3.91 10.09 -17.09
N VAL A 260 3.90 9.55 -15.88
CA VAL A 260 2.80 9.72 -14.93
C VAL A 260 3.10 10.94 -14.07
N THR A 261 2.23 11.93 -14.12
CA THR A 261 2.38 13.16 -13.33
C THR A 261 1.43 13.22 -12.13
N ARG A 262 0.42 12.34 -12.08
CA ARG A 262 -0.53 12.29 -10.96
C ARG A 262 0.06 11.53 -9.77
N PRO A 263 0.33 12.21 -8.63
CA PRO A 263 0.92 11.57 -7.44
C PRO A 263 0.11 10.36 -6.94
N ALA A 264 -1.22 10.41 -7.03
CA ALA A 264 -2.11 9.32 -6.63
C ALA A 264 -2.00 8.04 -7.49
N LEU A 265 -1.21 8.07 -8.57
CA LEU A 265 -0.93 6.90 -9.41
C LEU A 265 0.53 6.46 -9.33
N MET A 266 1.39 7.25 -8.65
CA MET A 266 2.81 6.94 -8.52
C MET A 266 3.02 5.93 -7.40
N THR A 267 3.60 4.79 -7.74
CA THR A 267 3.92 3.70 -6.82
C THR A 267 5.42 3.55 -6.66
N GLY A 268 5.86 3.15 -5.47
CA GLY A 268 7.26 2.90 -5.17
C GLY A 268 7.66 3.28 -3.77
N LEU A 269 8.83 2.82 -3.36
CA LEU A 269 9.38 3.04 -2.03
C LEU A 269 9.92 4.46 -1.84
N GLY A 270 9.75 4.94 -0.62
CA GLY A 270 10.15 6.28 -0.23
C GLY A 270 9.40 7.37 -0.99
N ARG A 271 9.67 8.60 -0.62
CA ARG A 271 9.20 9.79 -1.35
C ARG A 271 10.30 10.83 -1.37
N VAL A 272 10.33 11.63 -2.43
CA VAL A 272 11.12 12.84 -2.50
C VAL A 272 10.23 14.00 -2.92
N GLY A 273 10.37 15.13 -2.25
CA GLY A 273 9.57 16.32 -2.47
C GLY A 273 10.24 17.56 -1.88
N GLU A 274 9.52 18.65 -1.88
CA GLU A 274 10.01 19.92 -1.37
C GLU A 274 9.17 20.38 -0.18
N LEU A 275 9.82 21.04 0.77
CA LEU A 275 9.16 21.83 1.80
C LEU A 275 8.57 23.09 1.14
N ALA A 276 7.48 23.62 1.70
CA ALA A 276 6.87 24.84 1.19
C ALA A 276 7.85 26.02 1.22
N GLU A 277 8.62 26.13 2.32
CA GLU A 277 9.67 27.12 2.49
C GLU A 277 10.96 26.43 2.94
N PRO A 278 12.14 26.91 2.47
CA PRO A 278 13.42 26.39 2.95
C PRO A 278 13.60 26.71 4.44
N VAL A 279 14.12 25.75 5.20
CA VAL A 279 14.44 25.89 6.62
C VAL A 279 15.87 25.48 6.91
N SER A 280 16.48 25.90 8.01
CA SER A 280 17.78 25.39 8.41
C SER A 280 17.72 23.90 8.76
N PHE A 281 18.84 23.19 8.62
CA PHE A 281 18.92 21.76 8.97
C PHE A 281 18.49 21.50 10.42
N ASP A 282 18.91 22.32 11.37
CA ASP A 282 18.57 22.13 12.78
C ASP A 282 17.09 22.35 13.07
N LEU A 283 16.46 23.33 12.42
CA LEU A 283 15.01 23.52 12.49
C LEU A 283 14.25 22.35 11.86
N PHE A 284 14.72 21.86 10.71
CA PHE A 284 14.09 20.69 10.09
C PHE A 284 14.22 19.43 10.96
N ARG A 285 15.39 19.19 11.56
CA ARG A 285 15.60 18.10 12.50
C ARG A 285 14.66 18.18 13.69
N ALA A 286 14.57 19.34 14.33
CA ALA A 286 13.65 19.58 15.46
C ALA A 286 12.20 19.34 15.05
N GLU A 287 11.82 19.72 13.82
CA GLU A 287 10.48 19.48 13.30
C GLU A 287 10.22 18.00 13.02
N VAL A 288 11.20 17.24 12.52
CA VAL A 288 11.13 15.77 12.39
C VAL A 288 10.88 15.13 13.76
N GLU A 289 11.67 15.50 14.78
CA GLU A 289 11.51 14.99 16.14
C GLU A 289 10.11 15.29 16.69
N ARG A 290 9.65 16.51 16.57
CA ARG A 290 8.33 16.95 17.04
C ARG A 290 7.19 16.20 16.34
N ARG A 291 7.23 16.11 15.01
CA ARG A 291 6.16 15.47 14.20
C ARG A 291 6.11 13.97 14.39
N LEU A 292 7.26 13.34 14.63
CA LEU A 292 7.34 11.92 14.91
C LEU A 292 7.19 11.59 16.42
N GLY A 293 6.98 12.60 17.27
CA GLY A 293 6.77 12.41 18.70
C GLY A 293 8.01 11.93 19.46
N LEU A 294 9.19 12.34 19.01
CA LEU A 294 10.47 12.06 19.66
C LEU A 294 10.83 13.20 20.63
N PRO A 295 11.58 12.92 21.70
CA PRO A 295 12.15 13.96 22.53
C PRO A 295 13.18 14.78 21.76
N PRO A 296 13.46 16.03 22.16
CA PRO A 296 14.54 16.84 21.58
C PRO A 296 15.87 16.07 21.63
N GLY A 297 16.56 15.95 20.48
CA GLY A 297 17.78 15.17 20.33
C GLY A 297 17.54 13.67 20.14
N GLY A 298 16.29 13.21 20.07
CA GLY A 298 15.91 11.81 19.88
C GLY A 298 16.19 11.24 18.50
N ALA A 299 16.28 12.11 17.46
CA ALA A 299 16.68 11.69 16.14
C ALA A 299 18.20 11.75 15.99
N ARG A 300 18.82 10.62 15.60
CA ARG A 300 20.25 10.54 15.34
C ARG A 300 20.60 11.22 14.01
N VAL A 301 21.62 12.08 14.01
CA VAL A 301 22.21 12.58 12.77
C VAL A 301 23.27 11.57 12.32
N ALA A 302 22.92 10.72 11.37
CA ALA A 302 23.81 9.69 10.86
C ALA A 302 24.88 10.28 9.89
N SER A 303 24.50 11.32 9.13
CA SER A 303 25.40 12.12 8.32
C SER A 303 24.96 13.58 8.38
N GLY A 304 25.88 14.50 8.73
CA GLY A 304 25.60 15.93 8.81
C GLY A 304 25.77 16.65 7.48
N VAL A 305 25.34 17.90 7.43
CA VAL A 305 25.41 18.76 6.25
C VAL A 305 26.86 19.17 5.96
N ARG A 306 27.25 19.25 4.69
CA ARG A 306 28.56 19.77 4.29
C ARG A 306 28.64 21.28 4.58
N GLY A 307 29.69 21.72 5.31
CA GLY A 307 30.10 23.12 5.39
C GLY A 307 29.45 23.94 6.51
N GLY A 308 28.85 23.34 7.53
CA GLY A 308 28.41 24.07 8.72
C GLY A 308 29.57 24.23 9.69
N ASP A 309 30.02 25.49 9.94
CA ASP A 309 30.83 25.80 11.12
C ASP A 309 30.01 25.52 12.40
N PRO A 310 30.63 25.05 13.49
CA PRO A 310 29.96 24.90 14.77
C PRO A 310 29.28 26.23 15.19
N GLY A 311 27.94 26.24 15.27
CA GLY A 311 27.17 27.43 15.58
C GLY A 311 26.56 28.19 14.40
N SER A 312 26.81 27.76 13.15
CA SER A 312 26.10 28.26 11.96
C SER A 312 24.80 27.47 11.75
N PRO A 313 23.68 28.10 11.33
CA PRO A 313 22.40 27.42 11.11
C PRO A 313 22.38 26.40 9.96
N GLY A 314 23.51 26.08 9.37
CA GLY A 314 23.64 25.17 8.23
C GLY A 314 22.99 25.72 6.94
N PRO A 315 23.22 25.08 5.79
CA PRO A 315 22.56 25.47 4.55
C PRO A 315 21.04 25.20 4.63
N PRO A 316 20.24 25.98 3.89
CA PRO A 316 18.80 25.78 3.87
C PRO A 316 18.44 24.42 3.28
N VAL A 317 17.49 23.73 3.89
CA VAL A 317 16.89 22.46 3.44
C VAL A 317 15.58 22.78 2.75
N ARG A 318 15.44 22.39 1.52
CA ARG A 318 14.20 22.50 0.74
C ARG A 318 13.75 21.17 0.20
N ARG A 319 14.67 20.41 -0.44
CA ARG A 319 14.36 19.11 -1.02
C ARG A 319 14.74 17.98 -0.08
N VAL A 320 13.72 17.22 0.31
CA VAL A 320 13.83 16.14 1.30
C VAL A 320 13.41 14.82 0.68
N ALA A 321 14.17 13.78 0.97
CA ALA A 321 13.76 12.39 0.73
C ALA A 321 13.36 11.73 2.05
N VAL A 322 12.40 10.81 1.99
CA VAL A 322 11.96 10.02 3.14
C VAL A 322 11.75 8.57 2.74
N CYS A 323 12.05 7.64 3.64
CA CYS A 323 11.68 6.23 3.51
C CYS A 323 11.37 5.69 4.92
N PRO A 324 10.19 5.08 5.15
CA PRO A 324 9.90 4.45 6.42
C PRO A 324 10.79 3.23 6.63
N GLY A 325 10.97 2.80 7.88
CA GLY A 325 11.76 1.65 8.26
C GLY A 325 13.24 1.77 7.90
N ALA A 326 13.85 0.65 7.51
CA ALA A 326 15.27 0.52 7.19
C ALA A 326 15.56 0.91 5.73
N GLY A 327 15.45 2.19 5.38
CA GLY A 327 15.68 2.70 4.02
C GLY A 327 17.14 3.04 3.67
N GLY A 328 18.12 2.57 4.45
CA GLY A 328 19.53 2.89 4.23
C GLY A 328 20.09 2.50 2.86
N ASP A 329 19.49 1.51 2.20
CA ASP A 329 19.89 1.05 0.87
C ASP A 329 19.51 2.03 -0.25
N TYR A 330 18.65 3.03 0.03
CA TYR A 330 18.19 4.03 -0.94
C TYR A 330 18.92 5.38 -0.82
N ILE A 331 20.03 5.44 -0.11
CA ILE A 331 20.87 6.65 0.08
C ILE A 331 21.35 7.21 -1.27
N GLU A 332 21.76 6.35 -2.21
CA GLU A 332 22.19 6.79 -3.53
C GLU A 332 21.03 7.36 -4.36
N GLU A 333 19.86 6.75 -4.27
CA GLU A 333 18.64 7.24 -4.91
C GLU A 333 18.26 8.62 -4.37
N ALA A 334 18.35 8.82 -3.05
CA ALA A 334 18.07 10.09 -2.41
C ALA A 334 19.06 11.18 -2.90
N ALA A 335 20.34 10.86 -2.96
CA ALA A 335 21.36 11.77 -3.48
C ALA A 335 21.15 12.09 -4.97
N ARG A 336 20.88 11.07 -5.81
CA ARG A 336 20.57 11.25 -7.25
C ARG A 336 19.31 12.06 -7.50
N ALA A 337 18.34 11.96 -6.60
CA ALA A 337 17.12 12.76 -6.64
C ALA A 337 17.35 14.24 -6.24
N GLY A 338 18.57 14.58 -5.82
CA GLY A 338 18.96 15.93 -5.39
C GLY A 338 18.42 16.29 -4.02
N ALA A 339 18.13 15.31 -3.15
CA ALA A 339 17.76 15.57 -1.78
C ALA A 339 18.92 16.17 -1.00
N GLU A 340 18.64 17.14 -0.16
CA GLU A 340 19.61 17.76 0.76
C GLU A 340 19.63 17.01 2.09
N VAL A 341 18.47 16.48 2.45
CA VAL A 341 18.27 15.65 3.66
C VAL A 341 17.49 14.38 3.29
N TYR A 342 17.89 13.27 3.89
CA TYR A 342 17.18 12.00 3.83
C TYR A 342 16.76 11.57 5.23
N VAL A 343 15.48 11.25 5.43
CA VAL A 343 14.92 10.78 6.70
C VAL A 343 14.56 9.31 6.57
N THR A 344 15.22 8.45 7.35
CA THR A 344 14.96 6.99 7.37
C THR A 344 15.53 6.37 8.65
N GLY A 345 15.04 5.20 9.04
CA GLY A 345 15.52 4.47 10.22
C GLY A 345 16.67 3.50 9.94
N ASP A 346 17.25 2.96 11.01
CA ASP A 346 18.21 1.84 11.02
C ASP A 346 19.47 2.06 10.16
N VAL A 347 19.94 3.28 10.07
CA VAL A 347 21.10 3.62 9.24
C VAL A 347 22.37 3.05 9.83
N THR A 348 23.03 2.16 9.10
CA THR A 348 24.29 1.53 9.49
C THR A 348 25.47 2.51 9.33
N TYR A 349 26.61 2.16 9.96
CA TYR A 349 27.84 2.94 9.83
C TYR A 349 28.30 3.13 8.39
N HIS A 350 28.27 2.05 7.59
CA HIS A 350 28.71 2.14 6.17
C HIS A 350 27.79 2.99 5.32
N GLN A 351 26.49 2.92 5.56
CA GLN A 351 25.49 3.75 4.89
C GLN A 351 25.68 5.23 5.27
N ALA A 352 25.96 5.54 6.53
CA ALA A 352 26.27 6.89 6.99
C ALA A 352 27.56 7.45 6.31
N VAL A 353 28.59 6.64 6.16
CA VAL A 353 29.83 7.00 5.44
C VAL A 353 29.54 7.27 3.97
N LEU A 354 28.70 6.44 3.32
CA LEU A 354 28.27 6.63 1.94
C LEU A 354 27.53 7.97 1.78
N ALA A 355 26.54 8.24 2.63
CA ALA A 355 25.78 9.49 2.63
C ALA A 355 26.71 10.72 2.73
N LYS A 356 27.68 10.67 3.65
CA LYS A 356 28.69 11.73 3.82
C LYS A 356 29.50 11.96 2.55
N ARG A 357 29.92 10.89 1.86
CA ARG A 357 30.65 10.99 0.58
C ARG A 357 29.81 11.63 -0.52
N LEU A 358 28.52 11.32 -0.56
CA LEU A 358 27.56 11.88 -1.50
C LEU A 358 27.11 13.31 -1.14
N GLY A 359 27.49 13.81 0.04
CA GLY A 359 27.08 15.14 0.53
C GLY A 359 25.63 15.22 0.97
N LEU A 360 25.01 14.07 1.28
CA LEU A 360 23.64 13.95 1.75
C LEU A 360 23.60 13.94 3.28
N ALA A 361 22.83 14.84 3.88
CA ALA A 361 22.53 14.75 5.29
C ALA A 361 21.52 13.64 5.55
N VAL A 362 21.70 12.89 6.65
CA VAL A 362 20.78 11.80 7.02
C VAL A 362 20.33 11.96 8.47
N ILE A 363 19.03 12.04 8.65
CA ILE A 363 18.37 12.01 9.96
C ILE A 363 17.74 10.65 10.15
N ASP A 364 18.14 9.97 11.23
CA ASP A 364 17.63 8.65 11.62
C ASP A 364 16.80 8.79 12.91
N PRO A 365 15.45 8.85 12.78
CA PRO A 365 14.55 8.93 13.93
C PRO A 365 14.22 7.56 14.53
N GLY A 366 14.83 6.49 14.02
CA GLY A 366 14.53 5.11 14.35
C GLY A 366 13.42 4.50 13.49
N HIS A 367 13.43 3.17 13.40
CA HIS A 367 12.51 2.37 12.61
C HIS A 367 11.05 2.65 13.00
N LEU A 368 10.72 2.36 14.25
CA LEU A 368 9.38 2.49 14.82
C LEU A 368 8.78 3.89 14.61
N ALA A 369 9.56 4.95 14.82
CA ALA A 369 9.06 6.31 14.69
C ALA A 369 8.58 6.64 13.27
N THR A 370 9.20 6.04 12.26
CA THR A 370 8.83 6.24 10.86
C THR A 370 7.63 5.39 10.42
N GLU A 371 7.30 4.32 11.14
CA GLU A 371 6.29 3.33 10.74
C GLU A 371 5.04 3.27 11.64
N LYS A 372 5.09 3.79 12.87
CA LYS A 372 3.95 3.72 13.80
C LYS A 372 2.63 4.29 13.25
N ALA A 373 2.70 5.16 12.24
CA ALA A 373 1.53 5.69 11.55
C ALA A 373 0.77 4.61 10.74
N PHE A 374 1.38 3.44 10.48
CA PHE A 374 0.73 2.33 9.80
C PHE A 374 -0.58 1.94 10.47
N VAL A 375 -0.57 1.76 11.79
CA VAL A 375 -1.72 1.27 12.56
C VAL A 375 -2.94 2.19 12.41
N PRO A 376 -2.92 3.46 12.81
CA PRO A 376 -4.10 4.32 12.71
C PRO A 376 -4.51 4.60 11.26
N VAL A 377 -3.56 4.66 10.33
CA VAL A 377 -3.87 4.91 8.91
C VAL A 377 -4.59 3.73 8.29
N VAL A 378 -4.10 2.50 8.47
CA VAL A 378 -4.73 1.30 7.90
C VAL A 378 -6.06 1.02 8.58
N ALA A 379 -6.13 1.09 9.91
CA ALA A 379 -7.37 0.89 10.66
C ALA A 379 -8.46 1.87 10.21
N GLY A 380 -8.19 3.16 10.21
CA GLY A 380 -9.16 4.18 9.80
C GLY A 380 -9.59 4.07 8.33
N ARG A 381 -8.71 3.59 7.44
CA ARG A 381 -9.09 3.32 6.05
C ARG A 381 -9.97 2.08 5.92
N LEU A 382 -9.66 1.01 6.66
CA LEU A 382 -10.50 -0.19 6.72
C LEU A 382 -11.88 0.13 7.24
N GLU A 383 -11.99 0.85 8.36
CA GLU A 383 -13.28 1.27 8.94
C GLU A 383 -14.15 2.01 7.92
N ARG A 384 -13.58 3.02 7.25
CA ARG A 384 -14.32 3.80 6.24
C ARG A 384 -14.81 2.93 5.07
N ARG A 385 -13.96 2.00 4.57
CA ARG A 385 -14.32 1.13 3.45
C ARG A 385 -15.39 0.10 3.83
N LEU A 386 -15.29 -0.47 5.02
CA LEU A 386 -16.27 -1.41 5.54
C LEU A 386 -17.61 -0.71 5.79
N ALA A 387 -17.59 0.48 6.38
CA ALA A 387 -18.78 1.29 6.59
C ALA A 387 -19.48 1.68 5.27
N ALA A 388 -18.71 2.08 4.27
CA ALA A 388 -19.24 2.40 2.93
C ALA A 388 -19.89 1.19 2.23
N GLN A 389 -19.50 -0.03 2.59
CA GLN A 389 -20.10 -1.28 2.11
C GLN A 389 -21.24 -1.81 3.03
N GLY A 390 -21.57 -1.08 4.10
CA GLY A 390 -22.58 -1.49 5.07
C GLY A 390 -22.16 -2.72 5.91
N ILE A 391 -20.87 -2.96 6.09
CA ILE A 391 -20.31 -4.11 6.80
C ILE A 391 -20.03 -3.74 8.26
N PRO A 392 -20.82 -4.24 9.24
CA PRO A 392 -20.63 -3.94 10.65
C PRO A 392 -19.55 -4.84 11.28
N LEU A 393 -18.30 -4.68 10.86
CA LEU A 393 -17.18 -5.42 11.42
C LEU A 393 -16.32 -4.49 12.29
N ARG A 394 -16.01 -4.92 13.53
CA ARG A 394 -15.16 -4.15 14.45
C ARG A 394 -13.73 -4.14 13.93
N VAL A 395 -13.17 -2.96 13.77
CA VAL A 395 -11.73 -2.74 13.56
C VAL A 395 -11.09 -2.33 14.90
N ILE A 396 -9.93 -2.87 15.18
CA ILE A 396 -9.19 -2.68 16.44
C ILE A 396 -7.81 -2.18 16.11
N GLU A 397 -7.44 -1.04 16.65
CA GLU A 397 -6.06 -0.57 16.62
C GLU A 397 -5.27 -1.22 17.77
N VAL A 398 -4.14 -1.83 17.46
CA VAL A 398 -3.14 -2.26 18.44
C VAL A 398 -2.01 -1.25 18.35
N PRO A 399 -1.93 -0.29 19.29
CA PRO A 399 -0.91 0.75 19.24
C PRO A 399 0.50 0.14 19.24
N ALA A 400 1.40 0.74 18.47
CA ALA A 400 2.81 0.37 18.51
C ALA A 400 3.41 0.67 19.91
N PRO A 401 4.48 -0.02 20.34
CA PRO A 401 5.15 0.26 21.59
C PRO A 401 5.53 1.73 21.75
N SER A 402 5.38 2.30 22.96
CA SER A 402 5.64 3.71 23.21
C SER A 402 7.11 4.05 23.41
N ASP A 403 7.93 3.07 23.75
CA ASP A 403 9.31 3.23 24.26
C ASP A 403 10.40 2.85 23.25
N GLY A 404 10.05 2.41 22.06
CA GLY A 404 11.01 2.04 21.02
C GLY A 404 11.85 0.80 21.36
N THR A 405 11.51 0.08 22.43
CA THR A 405 12.10 -1.22 22.76
C THR A 405 11.41 -2.30 21.92
N LEU A 406 12.09 -2.73 20.87
CA LEU A 406 11.85 -3.99 20.18
C LEU A 406 12.93 -4.98 20.61
#